data_5d9336799ff0770bbe889aac76e00c3b
#
_entry.id   5d9336799ff0770bbe889aac76e00c3b
#
_cell.length_a   1.000
_cell.length_b   1.000
_cell.length_c   1.000
_cell.angle_alpha   90.00
_cell.angle_beta   90.00
_cell.angle_gamma   90.00
#
_symmetry.space_group_name_H-M   'P 1'
#
loop_
_entity.id
_entity.type
_entity.pdbx_description
1 polymer ?
#
loop_
_entity_poly.entity_id
_entity_poly.type
_entity_poly.pdbx_seq_one_letter_code
_entity_poly.pdbx_strand_id
1 'polypeptide(L)'
;MTVTMLTPDLPCHHFAGWSVSSPAKASLKHGFFTAKGGISRGVYESLNCGYGSNDDPACIDENRRRVAAGLGFAPDKLFGLKQYHSATAILLSESAGSARDQRPDADAYVTTRRDVAVAILTADCVPVLFADRDNGVIGAAHAGWRGANGGILESTVNMMCANGATLASIEAVIGPAIAKRNYQVGDDCRDTVVTAHADAVQFFTVDPKAPEKYLFCLLYTSPSPRDGLLSRMPSSA
;
A
#
# COMPACT_ATOMS: atom_id res chain seq x y z
N MET A 1 -5.84 11.58 9.73
CA MET A 1 -4.87 10.49 9.95
C MET A 1 -4.03 10.83 11.17
N THR A 2 -3.99 9.99 12.18
CA THR A 2 -3.24 10.25 13.42
C THR A 2 -1.87 9.60 13.32
N VAL A 3 -0.81 10.33 13.67
CA VAL A 3 0.52 9.76 13.82
C VAL A 3 0.65 9.20 15.23
N THR A 4 0.97 7.93 15.35
CA THR A 4 1.24 7.29 16.64
C THR A 4 2.59 6.61 16.59
N MET A 5 3.30 6.69 17.69
CA MET A 5 4.54 5.93 17.89
C MET A 5 4.13 4.53 18.36
N LEU A 6 4.35 3.51 17.54
CA LEU A 6 4.13 2.10 17.93
C LEU A 6 5.20 1.65 18.95
N THR A 7 6.40 2.21 18.82
CA THR A 7 7.47 2.22 19.81
C THR A 7 8.05 3.63 19.83
N PRO A 8 8.80 4.06 20.86
CA PRO A 8 9.36 5.40 20.94
C PRO A 8 10.12 5.85 19.68
N ASP A 9 10.71 4.91 18.93
CA ASP A 9 11.60 5.17 17.81
C ASP A 9 11.01 4.78 16.43
N LEU A 10 9.75 4.33 16.36
CA LEU A 10 9.14 3.82 15.11
C LEU A 10 7.85 4.58 14.77
N PRO A 11 7.94 5.77 14.16
CA PRO A 11 6.76 6.55 13.79
C PRO A 11 5.98 5.91 12.66
N CYS A 12 4.66 5.80 12.85
CA CYS A 12 3.75 5.36 11.81
C CYS A 12 2.43 6.13 11.81
N HIS A 13 1.78 6.17 10.66
CA HIS A 13 0.41 6.66 10.52
C HIS A 13 -0.56 5.50 10.56
N HIS A 14 -1.69 5.67 11.22
CA HIS A 14 -2.75 4.66 11.23
C HIS A 14 -4.14 5.31 11.21
N PHE A 15 -5.12 4.53 10.81
CA PHE A 15 -6.52 4.93 10.83
C PHE A 15 -7.17 4.49 12.14
N ALA A 16 -7.54 5.44 12.98
CA ALA A 16 -8.06 5.18 14.33
C ALA A 16 -9.30 4.27 14.33
N GLY A 17 -10.16 4.36 13.30
CA GLY A 17 -11.36 3.54 13.18
C GLY A 17 -11.10 2.03 13.14
N TRP A 18 -9.93 1.59 12.68
CA TRP A 18 -9.58 0.17 12.66
C TRP A 18 -8.93 -0.33 13.95
N SER A 19 -8.38 0.57 14.75
CA SER A 19 -7.75 0.24 16.03
C SER A 19 -8.76 -0.01 17.15
N VAL A 20 -10.04 0.36 16.93
CA VAL A 20 -11.10 0.16 17.91
C VAL A 20 -11.75 -1.20 17.65
N SER A 21 -11.71 -2.09 18.66
CA SER A 21 -12.52 -3.29 18.66
C SER A 21 -13.95 -2.96 19.11
N SER A 22 -14.93 -3.59 18.48
CA SER A 22 -16.32 -3.61 18.95
C SER A 22 -16.74 -5.06 19.16
N PRO A 23 -17.88 -5.34 19.85
CA PRO A 23 -18.38 -6.70 19.98
C PRO A 23 -18.59 -7.42 18.64
N ALA A 24 -18.80 -6.65 17.56
CA ALA A 24 -19.04 -7.18 16.23
C ALA A 24 -17.77 -7.18 15.33
N LYS A 25 -16.74 -6.40 15.65
CA LYS A 25 -15.56 -6.23 14.78
C LYS A 25 -14.25 -6.44 15.53
N ALA A 26 -13.42 -7.35 15.05
CA ALA A 26 -12.08 -7.57 15.59
C ALA A 26 -11.19 -6.30 15.42
N SER A 27 -10.30 -6.07 16.37
CA SER A 27 -9.26 -5.04 16.19
C SER A 27 -8.31 -5.44 15.08
N LEU A 28 -7.93 -4.48 14.25
CA LEU A 28 -7.00 -4.66 13.15
C LEU A 28 -5.73 -3.86 13.43
N LYS A 29 -4.59 -4.57 13.51
CA LYS A 29 -3.27 -3.92 13.57
C LYS A 29 -2.84 -3.52 12.17
N HIS A 30 -2.50 -2.27 11.97
CA HIS A 30 -2.06 -1.72 10.68
C HIS A 30 -1.20 -0.48 10.92
N GLY A 31 -0.44 -0.07 9.89
CA GLY A 31 0.33 1.16 9.95
C GLY A 31 1.01 1.49 8.63
N PHE A 32 1.15 2.78 8.38
CA PHE A 32 1.99 3.32 7.32
C PHE A 32 3.26 3.86 7.98
N PHE A 33 4.31 3.07 7.95
CA PHE A 33 5.60 3.40 8.55
C PHE A 33 6.31 4.47 7.73
N THR A 34 6.99 5.39 8.40
CA THR A 34 7.82 6.41 7.75
C THR A 34 9.23 5.88 7.50
N ALA A 35 10.08 6.66 6.88
CA ALA A 35 11.51 6.32 6.70
C ALA A 35 12.31 6.34 8.01
N LYS A 36 11.73 6.72 9.15
CA LYS A 36 12.43 6.89 10.43
C LYS A 36 12.35 5.63 11.31
N GLY A 37 13.32 5.49 12.20
CA GLY A 37 13.31 4.42 13.23
C GLY A 37 14.05 3.15 12.83
N GLY A 38 14.80 3.17 11.72
CA GLY A 38 15.64 2.08 11.28
C GLY A 38 17.12 2.25 11.60
N ILE A 39 17.95 1.38 11.01
CA ILE A 39 19.42 1.36 11.21
C ILE A 39 20.21 1.55 9.90
N SER A 40 19.55 1.56 8.76
CA SER A 40 20.21 1.84 7.48
C SER A 40 20.83 3.24 7.46
N ARG A 41 21.86 3.43 6.67
CA ARG A 41 22.65 4.66 6.61
C ARG A 41 22.71 5.25 5.20
N GLY A 42 23.19 6.49 5.09
CA GLY A 42 23.39 7.18 3.82
C GLY A 42 22.09 7.38 3.08
N VAL A 43 22.04 7.03 1.79
CA VAL A 43 20.85 7.20 0.94
C VAL A 43 19.66 6.32 1.36
N TYR A 44 19.90 5.34 2.25
CA TYR A 44 18.88 4.42 2.78
C TYR A 44 18.40 4.78 4.17
N GLU A 45 18.83 5.90 4.74
CA GLU A 45 18.50 6.31 6.10
C GLU A 45 17.00 6.55 6.27
N SER A 46 16.37 5.88 7.23
CA SER A 46 16.90 4.89 8.17
C SER A 46 16.13 3.57 8.13
N LEU A 47 14.79 3.55 7.91
CA LEU A 47 13.92 2.37 7.95
C LEU A 47 13.72 1.77 6.55
N ASN A 48 14.82 1.51 5.83
CA ASN A 48 14.74 0.82 4.55
C ASN A 48 14.38 -0.66 4.76
N CYS A 49 13.23 -1.09 4.25
CA CYS A 49 12.74 -2.47 4.31
C CYS A 49 12.79 -3.18 2.93
N GLY A 50 13.40 -2.54 1.94
CA GLY A 50 13.38 -2.96 0.54
C GLY A 50 14.54 -3.87 0.16
N TYR A 51 14.32 -5.17 0.08
CA TYR A 51 15.32 -6.13 -0.41
C TYR A 51 15.78 -5.93 -1.87
N GLY A 52 15.07 -5.11 -2.64
CA GLY A 52 15.47 -4.72 -4.01
C GLY A 52 16.44 -3.55 -4.05
N SER A 53 16.80 -2.95 -2.91
CA SER A 53 17.83 -1.91 -2.82
C SER A 53 19.23 -2.53 -2.72
N ASN A 54 20.26 -1.67 -2.90
CA ASN A 54 21.66 -2.05 -2.70
C ASN A 54 22.14 -1.79 -1.25
N ASP A 55 21.22 -1.71 -0.30
CA ASP A 55 21.51 -1.58 1.13
C ASP A 55 22.03 -2.90 1.71
N ASP A 56 22.69 -2.82 2.87
CA ASP A 56 23.14 -4.00 3.62
C ASP A 56 21.93 -4.89 3.97
N PRO A 57 21.92 -6.15 3.52
CA PRO A 57 20.83 -7.09 3.85
C PRO A 57 20.57 -7.22 5.35
N ALA A 58 21.61 -7.16 6.20
CA ALA A 58 21.46 -7.23 7.66
C ALA A 58 20.72 -6.01 8.21
N CYS A 59 20.93 -4.81 7.64
CA CYS A 59 20.17 -3.62 7.99
C CYS A 59 18.70 -3.74 7.59
N ILE A 60 18.43 -4.28 6.39
CA ILE A 60 17.07 -4.51 5.91
C ILE A 60 16.34 -5.51 6.82
N ASP A 61 16.99 -6.61 7.18
CA ASP A 61 16.42 -7.64 8.06
C ASP A 61 16.07 -7.06 9.43
N GLU A 62 16.97 -6.27 10.02
CA GLU A 62 16.71 -5.60 11.31
C GLU A 62 15.57 -4.57 11.19
N ASN A 63 15.51 -3.79 10.13
CA ASN A 63 14.43 -2.84 9.89
C ASN A 63 13.07 -3.55 9.77
N ARG A 64 13.01 -4.63 9.03
CA ARG A 64 11.80 -5.47 8.90
C ARG A 64 11.40 -6.11 10.23
N ARG A 65 12.39 -6.56 11.03
CA ARG A 65 12.16 -7.06 12.38
C ARG A 65 11.50 -5.98 13.28
N ARG A 66 11.95 -4.74 13.18
CA ARG A 66 11.37 -3.60 13.93
C ARG A 66 9.91 -3.36 13.50
N VAL A 67 9.64 -3.35 12.20
CA VAL A 67 8.28 -3.19 11.67
C VAL A 67 7.36 -4.31 12.17
N ALA A 68 7.80 -5.57 12.08
CA ALA A 68 7.03 -6.72 12.59
C ALA A 68 6.74 -6.58 14.08
N ALA A 69 7.77 -6.28 14.88
CA ALA A 69 7.64 -6.07 16.34
C ALA A 69 6.70 -4.91 16.67
N GLY A 70 6.76 -3.80 15.92
CA GLY A 70 5.86 -2.65 16.07
C GLY A 70 4.40 -3.01 15.83
N LEU A 71 4.12 -3.97 14.95
CA LEU A 71 2.79 -4.54 14.74
C LEU A 71 2.45 -5.68 15.73
N GLY A 72 3.42 -6.10 16.57
CA GLY A 72 3.26 -7.18 17.54
C GLY A 72 3.31 -8.57 16.92
N PHE A 73 4.08 -8.73 15.83
CA PHE A 73 4.33 -10.01 15.16
C PHE A 73 5.81 -10.41 15.27
N ALA A 74 6.07 -11.71 15.18
CA ALA A 74 7.42 -12.22 14.97
C ALA A 74 7.94 -11.88 13.57
N PRO A 75 9.26 -11.77 13.36
CA PRO A 75 9.83 -11.35 12.06
C PRO A 75 9.44 -12.24 10.89
N ASP A 76 9.32 -13.55 11.12
CA ASP A 76 8.90 -14.55 10.14
C ASP A 76 7.40 -14.49 9.78
N LYS A 77 6.64 -13.64 10.46
CA LYS A 77 5.22 -13.39 10.21
C LYS A 77 4.95 -12.12 9.38
N LEU A 78 5.99 -11.43 8.93
CA LEU A 78 5.87 -10.26 8.07
C LEU A 78 6.15 -10.63 6.61
N PHE A 79 5.09 -10.78 5.82
CA PHE A 79 5.14 -11.18 4.42
C PHE A 79 5.21 -9.96 3.50
N GLY A 80 6.13 -9.98 2.54
CA GLY A 80 6.31 -8.95 1.52
C GLY A 80 6.34 -9.53 0.12
N LEU A 81 6.34 -8.65 -0.88
CA LEU A 81 6.30 -8.97 -2.31
C LEU A 81 7.56 -8.51 -3.03
N LYS A 82 7.84 -9.10 -4.19
CA LYS A 82 8.66 -8.47 -5.23
C LYS A 82 7.71 -7.65 -6.11
N GLN A 83 7.59 -6.37 -5.79
CA GLN A 83 6.69 -5.44 -6.47
C GLN A 83 7.33 -5.00 -7.80
N TYR A 84 6.54 -4.96 -8.87
CA TYR A 84 6.99 -4.59 -10.22
C TYR A 84 5.99 -3.69 -10.96
N HIS A 85 5.11 -3.02 -10.21
CA HIS A 85 4.09 -2.08 -10.71
C HIS A 85 3.03 -2.73 -11.57
N SER A 86 2.63 -3.96 -11.25
CA SER A 86 1.60 -4.74 -11.93
C SER A 86 0.20 -4.51 -11.36
N ALA A 87 -0.80 -5.13 -11.99
CA ALA A 87 -2.14 -5.28 -11.45
C ALA A 87 -2.37 -6.67 -10.80
N THR A 88 -1.29 -7.36 -10.40
CA THR A 88 -1.36 -8.71 -9.84
C THR A 88 -1.60 -8.66 -8.35
N ALA A 89 -2.75 -9.16 -7.90
CA ALA A 89 -3.06 -9.44 -6.50
C ALA A 89 -3.02 -10.95 -6.27
N ILE A 90 -2.48 -11.37 -5.13
CA ILE A 90 -2.38 -12.79 -4.77
C ILE A 90 -2.87 -13.06 -3.36
N LEU A 91 -3.38 -14.27 -3.14
CA LEU A 91 -3.70 -14.78 -1.83
C LEU A 91 -2.42 -15.28 -1.14
N LEU A 92 -2.21 -14.87 0.10
CA LEU A 92 -1.12 -15.43 0.92
C LEU A 92 -1.47 -16.87 1.31
N SER A 93 -0.76 -17.83 0.71
CA SER A 93 -0.97 -19.25 0.97
C SER A 93 -0.45 -19.66 2.36
N GLU A 94 -0.95 -20.80 2.87
CA GLU A 94 -0.49 -21.40 4.13
C GLU A 94 0.99 -21.81 4.07
N SER A 95 1.47 -22.22 2.89
CA SER A 95 2.85 -22.65 2.66
C SER A 95 3.80 -21.51 2.29
N ALA A 96 3.31 -20.25 2.22
CA ALA A 96 4.17 -19.13 1.86
C ALA A 96 5.26 -18.89 2.90
N GLY A 97 6.48 -18.66 2.43
CA GLY A 97 7.59 -18.22 3.26
C GLY A 97 7.70 -16.70 3.27
N SER A 98 8.22 -16.15 4.36
CA SER A 98 8.48 -14.72 4.51
C SER A 98 9.92 -14.32 4.20
N ALA A 99 10.79 -15.29 3.93
CA ALA A 99 12.19 -15.05 3.65
C ALA A 99 12.42 -14.26 2.35
N ARG A 100 13.59 -13.64 2.24
CA ARG A 100 13.94 -12.72 1.14
C ARG A 100 13.73 -13.32 -0.25
N ASP A 101 14.11 -14.57 -0.44
CA ASP A 101 14.07 -15.30 -1.69
C ASP A 101 12.73 -15.99 -1.98
N GLN A 102 11.85 -16.06 -0.99
CA GLN A 102 10.54 -16.70 -1.07
C GLN A 102 9.41 -15.75 -1.43
N ARG A 103 9.72 -14.46 -1.61
CA ARG A 103 8.70 -13.45 -1.94
C ARG A 103 8.21 -13.64 -3.38
N PRO A 104 6.91 -13.78 -3.61
CA PRO A 104 6.35 -13.87 -4.95
C PRO A 104 6.33 -12.52 -5.67
N ASP A 105 6.27 -12.57 -7.00
CA ASP A 105 6.11 -11.39 -7.86
C ASP A 105 4.62 -10.98 -7.89
N ALA A 106 4.29 -9.85 -7.27
CA ALA A 106 2.95 -9.25 -7.26
C ALA A 106 3.01 -7.84 -6.66
N ASP A 107 1.91 -7.10 -6.74
CA ASP A 107 1.79 -5.76 -6.16
C ASP A 107 0.69 -5.67 -5.09
N ALA A 108 -0.05 -6.75 -4.83
CA ALA A 108 -0.96 -6.81 -3.70
C ALA A 108 -1.01 -8.20 -3.06
N TYR A 109 -1.14 -8.22 -1.74
CA TYR A 109 -1.51 -9.39 -0.95
C TYR A 109 -2.95 -9.29 -0.44
N VAL A 110 -3.63 -10.44 -0.42
CA VAL A 110 -4.87 -10.67 0.33
C VAL A 110 -4.64 -11.84 1.29
N THR A 111 -5.22 -11.82 2.48
CA THR A 111 -5.16 -12.94 3.42
C THR A 111 -6.36 -12.98 4.35
N THR A 112 -6.72 -14.19 4.76
CA THR A 112 -7.69 -14.49 5.83
C THR A 112 -6.98 -14.93 7.12
N ARG A 113 -5.66 -15.08 7.08
CA ARG A 113 -4.85 -15.51 8.22
C ARG A 113 -4.77 -14.41 9.27
N ARG A 114 -4.86 -14.81 10.54
CA ARG A 114 -4.84 -13.89 11.70
C ARG A 114 -3.47 -13.81 12.39
N ASP A 115 -2.57 -14.71 12.05
CA ASP A 115 -1.24 -14.86 12.64
C ASP A 115 -0.13 -14.18 11.85
N VAL A 116 -0.48 -13.38 10.84
CA VAL A 116 0.48 -12.77 9.90
C VAL A 116 0.22 -11.28 9.69
N ALA A 117 1.25 -10.58 9.25
CA ALA A 117 1.17 -9.25 8.69
C ALA A 117 1.57 -9.29 7.22
N VAL A 118 0.80 -8.65 6.34
CA VAL A 118 1.16 -8.42 4.94
C VAL A 118 1.66 -7.00 4.78
N ALA A 119 2.72 -6.82 4.01
CA ALA A 119 3.38 -5.53 3.82
C ALA A 119 3.65 -5.26 2.34
N ILE A 120 3.43 -4.01 1.95
CA ILE A 120 3.90 -3.44 0.70
C ILE A 120 4.87 -2.30 0.98
N LEU A 121 5.72 -1.99 0.03
CA LEU A 121 6.72 -0.93 0.12
C LEU A 121 6.36 0.18 -0.86
N THR A 122 6.49 1.41 -0.43
CA THR A 122 6.32 2.58 -1.29
C THR A 122 7.42 3.59 -1.04
N ALA A 123 7.87 4.21 -2.13
CA ALA A 123 8.69 5.41 -2.13
C ALA A 123 8.04 6.36 -3.12
N ASP A 124 6.95 6.98 -2.85
CA ASP A 124 6.13 7.86 -3.70
C ASP A 124 4.81 7.24 -4.17
N CYS A 125 4.78 5.95 -4.57
CA CYS A 125 3.56 5.28 -4.99
C CYS A 125 2.51 5.22 -3.87
N VAL A 126 1.25 5.04 -4.24
CA VAL A 126 0.11 5.02 -3.31
C VAL A 126 0.01 3.66 -2.61
N PRO A 127 0.17 3.60 -1.26
CA PRO A 127 -0.19 2.42 -0.50
C PRO A 127 -1.68 2.42 -0.18
N VAL A 128 -2.34 1.30 -0.41
CA VAL A 128 -3.75 1.12 -0.01
C VAL A 128 -3.88 -0.13 0.84
N LEU A 129 -4.47 0.02 2.02
CA LEU A 129 -4.83 -1.08 2.91
C LEU A 129 -6.34 -1.31 2.84
N PHE A 130 -6.73 -2.57 2.82
CA PHE A 130 -8.13 -3.00 2.76
C PHE A 130 -8.46 -3.89 3.93
N ALA A 131 -9.68 -3.81 4.44
CA ALA A 131 -10.18 -4.70 5.46
C ALA A 131 -11.68 -4.95 5.34
N ASP A 132 -12.07 -6.20 5.32
CA ASP A 132 -13.41 -6.66 5.69
C ASP A 132 -13.30 -7.27 7.09
N ARG A 133 -13.62 -6.45 8.10
CA ARG A 133 -13.47 -6.84 9.50
C ARG A 133 -14.58 -7.78 9.98
N ASP A 134 -15.69 -7.83 9.27
CA ASP A 134 -16.82 -8.70 9.57
C ASP A 134 -16.49 -10.15 9.16
N ASN A 135 -15.81 -10.30 8.02
CA ASN A 135 -15.43 -11.61 7.48
C ASN A 135 -13.94 -11.96 7.72
N GLY A 136 -13.15 -11.04 8.27
CA GLY A 136 -11.76 -11.28 8.63
C GLY A 136 -10.80 -11.38 7.42
N VAL A 137 -11.11 -10.72 6.33
CA VAL A 137 -10.28 -10.66 5.13
C VAL A 137 -9.56 -9.31 5.06
N ILE A 138 -8.26 -9.31 4.87
CA ILE A 138 -7.46 -8.10 4.72
C ILE A 138 -6.65 -8.10 3.44
N GLY A 139 -6.29 -6.90 2.95
CA GLY A 139 -5.45 -6.72 1.78
C GLY A 139 -4.52 -5.54 1.92
N ALA A 140 -3.41 -5.58 1.18
CA ALA A 140 -2.47 -4.47 1.04
C ALA A 140 -2.03 -4.38 -0.42
N ALA A 141 -2.20 -3.21 -1.05
CA ALA A 141 -1.86 -2.99 -2.44
C ALA A 141 -0.88 -1.83 -2.62
N HIS A 142 0.08 -2.03 -3.51
CA HIS A 142 0.99 -1.03 -4.02
C HIS A 142 0.46 -0.49 -5.35
N ALA A 143 -0.04 0.73 -5.35
CA ALA A 143 -0.59 1.39 -6.53
C ALA A 143 0.38 2.43 -7.08
N GLY A 144 1.40 2.01 -7.84
CA GLY A 144 2.11 2.87 -8.76
C GLY A 144 1.24 3.18 -9.99
N TRP A 145 1.57 4.18 -10.80
CA TRP A 145 0.71 4.62 -11.91
C TRP A 145 0.37 3.50 -12.91
N ARG A 146 1.29 2.57 -13.17
CA ARG A 146 1.02 1.42 -14.05
C ARG A 146 0.04 0.44 -13.42
N GLY A 147 0.27 0.08 -12.15
CA GLY A 147 -0.60 -0.82 -11.41
C GLY A 147 -2.00 -0.23 -11.20
N ALA A 148 -2.08 1.07 -10.85
CA ALA A 148 -3.34 1.79 -10.70
C ALA A 148 -4.13 1.82 -12.02
N ASN A 149 -3.47 2.20 -13.12
CA ASN A 149 -4.09 2.21 -14.46
C ASN A 149 -4.47 0.79 -14.94
N GLY A 150 -3.75 -0.23 -14.50
CA GLY A 150 -4.01 -1.64 -14.82
C GLY A 150 -5.04 -2.32 -13.91
N GLY A 151 -5.58 -1.64 -12.88
CA GLY A 151 -6.65 -2.16 -12.02
C GLY A 151 -6.15 -2.97 -10.81
N ILE A 152 -5.02 -2.60 -10.19
CA ILE A 152 -4.51 -3.31 -8.99
C ILE A 152 -5.51 -3.27 -7.82
N LEU A 153 -6.27 -2.17 -7.67
CA LEU A 153 -7.22 -2.03 -6.58
C LEU A 153 -8.42 -2.94 -6.79
N GLU A 154 -8.96 -2.98 -8.01
CA GLU A 154 -10.02 -3.88 -8.42
C GLU A 154 -9.59 -5.36 -8.28
N SER A 155 -8.38 -5.68 -8.72
CA SER A 155 -7.80 -7.02 -8.57
C SER A 155 -7.71 -7.42 -7.09
N THR A 156 -7.33 -6.48 -6.22
CA THR A 156 -7.27 -6.72 -4.77
C THR A 156 -8.65 -6.97 -4.18
N VAL A 157 -9.63 -6.12 -4.49
CA VAL A 157 -11.02 -6.26 -4.03
C VAL A 157 -11.64 -7.56 -4.54
N ASN A 158 -11.44 -7.89 -5.81
CA ASN A 158 -11.94 -9.14 -6.40
C ASN A 158 -11.31 -10.37 -5.69
N MET A 159 -10.00 -10.33 -5.41
CA MET A 159 -9.31 -11.38 -4.65
C MET A 159 -9.86 -11.48 -3.23
N MET A 160 -10.16 -10.37 -2.55
CA MET A 160 -10.79 -10.36 -1.23
C MET A 160 -12.19 -11.00 -1.29
N CYS A 161 -13.03 -10.62 -2.25
CA CYS A 161 -14.37 -11.19 -2.42
C CYS A 161 -14.32 -12.69 -2.73
N ALA A 162 -13.38 -13.13 -3.57
CA ALA A 162 -13.17 -14.54 -3.86
C ALA A 162 -12.74 -15.36 -2.62
N ASN A 163 -12.24 -14.69 -1.58
CA ASN A 163 -11.81 -15.30 -0.31
C ASN A 163 -12.72 -14.95 0.89
N GLY A 164 -13.97 -14.64 0.61
CA GLY A 164 -15.02 -14.53 1.64
C GLY A 164 -15.33 -13.11 2.10
N ALA A 165 -14.69 -12.07 1.56
CA ALA A 165 -15.09 -10.71 1.83
C ALA A 165 -16.41 -10.35 1.14
N THR A 166 -17.17 -9.47 1.76
CA THR A 166 -18.36 -8.87 1.15
C THR A 166 -18.03 -7.47 0.69
N LEU A 167 -18.29 -7.16 -0.59
CA LEU A 167 -17.94 -5.85 -1.19
C LEU A 167 -18.45 -4.67 -0.34
N ALA A 168 -19.66 -4.77 0.21
CA ALA A 168 -20.27 -3.72 1.01
C ALA A 168 -19.62 -3.50 2.38
N SER A 169 -18.84 -4.47 2.89
CA SER A 169 -18.13 -4.38 4.17
C SER A 169 -16.63 -4.12 4.03
N ILE A 170 -16.10 -4.09 2.79
CA ILE A 170 -14.69 -3.71 2.55
C ILE A 170 -14.52 -2.22 2.84
N GLU A 171 -13.63 -1.93 3.77
CA GLU A 171 -13.11 -0.59 4.05
C GLU A 171 -11.72 -0.46 3.45
N ALA A 172 -11.39 0.71 2.88
CA ALA A 172 -10.05 0.98 2.35
C ALA A 172 -9.45 2.24 2.98
N VAL A 173 -8.16 2.23 3.26
CA VAL A 173 -7.40 3.38 3.77
C VAL A 173 -6.20 3.63 2.88
N ILE A 174 -6.12 4.83 2.33
CA ILE A 174 -5.00 5.29 1.51
C ILE A 174 -3.95 5.94 2.41
N GLY A 175 -2.70 5.51 2.27
CA GLY A 175 -1.58 6.06 3.01
C GLY A 175 -0.87 7.23 2.32
N PRO A 176 0.19 7.78 2.95
CA PRO A 176 0.98 8.85 2.37
C PRO A 176 1.58 8.45 1.01
N ALA A 177 1.47 9.35 0.03
CA ALA A 177 1.99 9.18 -1.32
C ALA A 177 2.50 10.52 -1.86
N ILE A 178 3.15 10.48 -3.02
CA ILE A 178 3.65 11.68 -3.70
C ILE A 178 2.51 12.64 -4.04
N ALA A 179 2.69 13.91 -3.70
CA ALA A 179 1.74 14.96 -4.06
C ALA A 179 1.90 15.37 -5.53
N LYS A 180 0.80 15.75 -6.19
CA LYS A 180 0.78 16.22 -7.60
C LYS A 180 1.92 17.19 -7.91
N ARG A 181 2.15 18.19 -7.06
CA ARG A 181 3.19 19.22 -7.26
C ARG A 181 4.64 18.70 -7.36
N ASN A 182 4.86 17.47 -6.92
CA ASN A 182 6.18 16.82 -6.90
C ASN A 182 6.28 15.66 -7.90
N TYR A 183 5.16 15.26 -8.52
CA TYR A 183 5.13 14.10 -9.39
C TYR A 183 5.14 14.50 -10.86
N GLN A 184 6.35 14.72 -11.37
CA GLN A 184 6.57 15.03 -12.78
C GLN A 184 6.62 13.75 -13.61
N VAL A 185 5.84 13.72 -14.71
CA VAL A 185 5.74 12.60 -15.65
C VAL A 185 5.91 13.08 -17.10
N GLY A 186 6.22 12.15 -18.01
CA GLY A 186 6.31 12.38 -19.44
C GLY A 186 5.02 12.06 -20.18
N ASP A 187 5.06 12.27 -21.52
CA ASP A 187 3.97 11.94 -22.44
C ASP A 187 3.60 10.44 -22.37
N ASP A 188 4.59 9.56 -22.20
CA ASP A 188 4.39 8.11 -22.11
C ASP A 188 3.40 7.73 -20.99
N CYS A 189 3.55 8.33 -19.83
CA CYS A 189 2.63 8.13 -18.71
C CYS A 189 1.26 8.74 -19.01
N ARG A 190 1.22 10.00 -19.45
CA ARG A 190 -0.01 10.73 -19.73
C ARG A 190 -0.83 10.02 -20.80
N ASP A 191 -0.23 9.69 -21.93
CA ASP A 191 -0.93 9.10 -23.08
C ASP A 191 -1.44 7.69 -22.76
N THR A 192 -0.66 6.90 -22.01
CA THR A 192 -1.12 5.59 -21.53
C THR A 192 -2.34 5.72 -20.63
N VAL A 193 -2.32 6.63 -19.66
CA VAL A 193 -3.44 6.81 -18.71
C VAL A 193 -4.67 7.39 -19.41
N VAL A 194 -4.51 8.41 -20.25
CA VAL A 194 -5.63 9.06 -20.94
C VAL A 194 -6.24 8.14 -22.00
N THR A 195 -5.45 7.28 -22.65
CA THR A 195 -5.98 6.27 -23.59
C THR A 195 -6.88 5.27 -22.88
N ALA A 196 -6.50 4.85 -21.67
CA ALA A 196 -7.32 3.93 -20.88
C ALA A 196 -8.53 4.62 -20.23
N HIS A 197 -8.37 5.89 -19.81
CA HIS A 197 -9.37 6.67 -19.07
C HIS A 197 -9.40 8.10 -19.60
N ALA A 198 -10.24 8.39 -20.56
CA ALA A 198 -10.27 9.68 -21.29
C ALA A 198 -10.49 10.89 -20.36
N ASP A 199 -11.27 10.75 -19.30
CA ASP A 199 -11.54 11.78 -18.30
C ASP A 199 -10.35 12.02 -17.36
N ALA A 200 -9.34 11.15 -17.33
CA ALA A 200 -8.14 11.32 -16.53
C ALA A 200 -7.28 12.51 -16.99
N VAL A 201 -7.52 13.07 -18.19
CA VAL A 201 -6.79 14.25 -18.67
C VAL A 201 -6.80 15.42 -17.66
N GLN A 202 -7.87 15.60 -16.90
CA GLN A 202 -8.03 16.65 -15.90
C GLN A 202 -7.03 16.56 -14.72
N PHE A 203 -6.42 15.40 -14.51
CA PHE A 203 -5.48 15.15 -13.41
C PHE A 203 -4.04 15.47 -13.77
N PHE A 204 -3.79 15.78 -15.05
CA PHE A 204 -2.51 16.26 -15.55
C PHE A 204 -2.53 17.79 -15.68
N THR A 205 -1.42 18.41 -15.36
CA THR A 205 -1.17 19.86 -15.58
C THR A 205 0.22 20.01 -16.14
N VAL A 206 0.39 20.80 -17.18
CA VAL A 206 1.73 21.10 -17.72
C VAL A 206 2.61 21.63 -16.59
N ASP A 207 3.83 21.12 -16.48
CA ASP A 207 4.78 21.62 -15.49
C ASP A 207 5.29 23.01 -15.92
N PRO A 208 5.06 24.07 -15.15
CA PRO A 208 5.53 25.42 -15.53
C PRO A 208 7.05 25.54 -15.58
N LYS A 209 7.81 24.59 -15.00
CA LYS A 209 9.28 24.54 -15.00
C LYS A 209 9.85 23.69 -16.14
N ALA A 210 9.02 22.84 -16.75
CA ALA A 210 9.39 21.92 -17.83
C ALA A 210 8.16 21.72 -18.73
N PRO A 211 7.94 22.59 -19.73
CA PRO A 211 6.70 22.59 -20.56
C PRO A 211 6.46 21.30 -21.34
N GLU A 212 7.48 20.44 -21.50
CA GLU A 212 7.41 19.11 -22.10
C GLU A 212 7.04 17.99 -21.08
N LYS A 213 6.74 18.36 -19.83
CA LYS A 213 6.38 17.45 -18.76
C LYS A 213 5.06 17.84 -18.12
N TYR A 214 4.50 16.91 -17.35
CA TYR A 214 3.25 17.12 -16.63
C TYR A 214 3.42 16.86 -15.14
N LEU A 215 2.68 17.59 -14.33
CA LEU A 215 2.45 17.27 -12.92
C LEU A 215 1.18 16.42 -12.83
N PHE A 216 1.31 15.23 -12.28
CA PHE A 216 0.25 14.23 -12.25
C PHE A 216 -0.25 13.93 -10.85
N CYS A 217 -1.56 13.84 -10.68
CA CYS A 217 -2.18 13.42 -9.41
C CYS A 217 -2.45 11.92 -9.41
N LEU A 218 -1.53 11.14 -8.84
CA LEU A 218 -1.63 9.67 -8.81
C LEU A 218 -2.87 9.15 -8.06
N LEU A 219 -3.36 9.89 -7.06
CA LEU A 219 -4.55 9.50 -6.29
C LEU A 219 -5.83 9.44 -7.12
N TYR A 220 -5.87 10.08 -8.29
CA TYR A 220 -7.03 10.10 -9.16
C TYR A 220 -7.03 9.02 -10.25
N THR A 221 -5.94 8.26 -10.39
CA THR A 221 -5.92 7.05 -11.23
C THR A 221 -6.49 5.84 -10.53
N SER A 222 -6.69 5.92 -9.23
CA SER A 222 -7.50 4.94 -8.53
C SER A 222 -8.95 5.31 -8.78
N PRO A 223 -9.82 4.38 -9.23
CA PRO A 223 -11.24 4.65 -9.35
C PRO A 223 -11.74 5.23 -8.03
N SER A 224 -12.41 6.38 -8.12
CA SER A 224 -12.96 7.02 -6.94
C SER A 224 -13.88 6.04 -6.23
N PRO A 225 -13.86 5.97 -4.90
CA PRO A 225 -14.90 5.27 -4.14
C PRO A 225 -16.33 5.68 -4.52
N ARG A 226 -16.48 6.83 -5.22
CA ARG A 226 -17.76 7.31 -5.77
C ARG A 226 -18.18 6.59 -7.05
N ASP A 227 -17.29 5.85 -7.71
CA ASP A 227 -17.56 5.20 -8.99
C ASP A 227 -18.07 3.76 -8.84
N GLY A 228 -18.68 3.44 -7.72
CA GLY A 228 -19.51 2.26 -7.52
C GLY A 228 -18.88 1.09 -6.77
N LEU A 229 -17.55 0.99 -6.65
CA LEU A 229 -16.90 -0.12 -5.96
C LEU A 229 -16.43 0.21 -4.54
N LEU A 230 -16.25 1.49 -4.20
CA LEU A 230 -15.72 1.92 -2.89
C LEU A 230 -16.54 3.08 -2.29
N SER A 231 -17.84 3.15 -2.52
CA SER A 231 -18.72 4.30 -2.24
C SER A 231 -18.97 4.65 -0.76
N ARG A 232 -18.13 4.20 0.18
CA ARG A 232 -18.29 4.46 1.62
C ARG A 232 -17.04 5.00 2.32
N MET A 233 -16.19 5.74 1.64
CA MET A 233 -15.19 6.52 2.37
C MET A 233 -15.82 7.83 2.86
N PRO A 234 -15.73 8.19 4.16
CA PRO A 234 -16.13 9.51 4.61
C PRO A 234 -15.24 10.54 3.92
N SER A 235 -15.84 11.52 3.27
CA SER A 235 -15.15 12.71 2.77
C SER A 235 -14.58 13.44 3.98
N SER A 236 -13.31 13.28 4.26
CA SER A 236 -12.60 14.22 5.14
C SER A 236 -12.18 15.40 4.30
N ALA A 237 -12.83 16.53 4.56
CA ALA A 237 -12.39 17.85 4.16
C ALA A 237 -11.00 18.18 4.70
#